data_bf4cbcf831f97719a943131de9562e43
#
_entry.id   bf4cbcf831f97719a943131de9562e43
#
_cell.length_a   1.000
_cell.length_b   1.000
_cell.length_c   1.000
_cell.angle_alpha   90.00
_cell.angle_beta   90.00
_cell.angle_gamma   90.00
#
_symmetry.space_group_name_H-M   'P 1'
#
loop_
_entity.id
_entity.type
_entity.pdbx_description
1 polymer ?
#
loop_
_entity_poly.entity_id
_entity_poly.type
_entity_poly.pdbx_seq_one_letter_code
_entity_poly.pdbx_strand_id
1 'polypeptide(L)'
;MANKNLNQAKTAKKDEFYTQLADIENELKHYKEHFRGKTVLCNCDDPRVSNFFHYFSYNFEKLGLKRLITTCYKNQNRDLFSNNDSERAIWLEYFGDRNGNLVPDPEEIGINYFNGDGDFRSQECIELLKQADIVVTNPPFSLFREYVSQLMKYEKKFVILGNQNAIHYKDIFPLIKENKLWLGSTLSIAKFKVPDYYEERSNRFWIDETGQKWRSFGNICWFTNLDIAKRHEKMILYKTYNSEEYLKYDNFDAIECCPVPNIPADYDGLMGVPITFLDKYNPEQFEIIGILNHGCDSEYDLAKPILNGKEKFSRILIRRRPQSIPYTQEESQMSMAAEPTENNK
;
A
#
# COMPACT_ATOMS: atom_id res chain seq x y z
N MET A 1 18.85 -10.01 25.06
CA MET A 1 17.94 -9.00 24.44
C MET A 1 18.65 -8.15 23.37
N ALA A 2 19.92 -7.82 23.49
CA ALA A 2 20.67 -7.04 22.49
C ALA A 2 20.76 -7.66 21.08
N ASN A 3 20.84 -8.99 20.96
CA ASN A 3 20.97 -9.67 19.66
C ASN A 3 19.71 -9.62 18.75
N LYS A 4 18.52 -9.44 19.35
CA LYS A 4 17.26 -9.43 18.56
C LYS A 4 17.07 -8.10 17.85
N ASN A 5 17.43 -7.00 18.50
CA ASN A 5 17.38 -5.66 17.93
C ASN A 5 18.45 -5.42 16.85
N LEU A 6 19.65 -5.98 17.02
CA LEU A 6 20.70 -5.92 16.01
C LEU A 6 20.35 -6.72 14.73
N ASN A 7 19.70 -7.87 14.89
CA ASN A 7 19.24 -8.66 13.75
C ASN A 7 18.05 -7.99 13.03
N GLN A 8 17.15 -7.31 13.76
CA GLN A 8 16.07 -6.53 13.16
C GLN A 8 16.62 -5.31 12.41
N ALA A 9 17.58 -4.58 12.95
CA ALA A 9 18.23 -3.46 12.28
C ALA A 9 19.00 -3.89 11.02
N LYS A 10 19.71 -5.03 11.07
CA LYS A 10 20.39 -5.61 9.89
C LYS A 10 19.40 -6.08 8.82
N THR A 11 18.21 -6.54 9.21
CA THR A 11 17.17 -6.94 8.28
C THR A 11 16.48 -5.72 7.67
N ALA A 12 16.20 -4.69 8.47
CA ALA A 12 15.63 -3.44 7.99
C ALA A 12 16.53 -2.72 6.96
N LYS A 13 17.84 -2.74 7.17
CA LYS A 13 18.82 -2.18 6.22
C LYS A 13 18.82 -2.88 4.85
N LYS A 14 18.41 -4.15 4.78
CA LYS A 14 18.28 -4.90 3.51
C LYS A 14 16.97 -4.67 2.80
N ASP A 15 16.05 -3.92 3.41
CA ASP A 15 14.71 -3.60 2.92
C ASP A 15 14.58 -2.13 2.46
N GLU A 16 15.71 -1.43 2.24
CA GLU A 16 15.72 -0.08 1.68
C GLU A 16 15.55 -0.14 0.17
N PHE A 17 14.42 0.35 -0.32
CA PHE A 17 14.05 0.37 -1.73
C PHE A 17 13.52 1.75 -2.11
N TYR A 18 14.17 2.41 -3.07
CA TYR A 18 13.77 3.74 -3.50
C TYR A 18 12.61 3.66 -4.49
N THR A 19 11.46 4.16 -4.06
CA THR A 19 10.25 4.26 -4.89
C THR A 19 10.47 5.28 -6.00
N GLN A 20 10.06 4.95 -7.22
CA GLN A 20 10.22 5.85 -8.36
C GLN A 20 9.18 6.97 -8.30
N LEU A 21 9.59 8.18 -8.73
CA LEU A 21 8.70 9.35 -8.76
C LEU A 21 7.42 9.07 -9.56
N ALA A 22 7.53 8.40 -10.71
CA ALA A 22 6.40 8.05 -11.55
C ALA A 22 5.38 7.14 -10.84
N ASP A 23 5.85 6.21 -9.99
CA ASP A 23 4.96 5.33 -9.21
C ASP A 23 4.23 6.12 -8.11
N ILE A 24 4.94 7.07 -7.48
CA ILE A 24 4.37 8.00 -6.48
C ILE A 24 3.30 8.88 -7.13
N GLU A 25 3.61 9.52 -8.25
CA GLU A 25 2.67 10.37 -9.00
C GLU A 25 1.43 9.60 -9.45
N ASN A 26 1.64 8.38 -9.94
CA ASN A 26 0.56 7.53 -10.44
C ASN A 26 -0.42 7.14 -9.35
N GLU A 27 0.05 6.91 -8.13
CA GLU A 27 -0.81 6.64 -6.98
C GLU A 27 -1.41 7.93 -6.41
N LEU A 28 -0.57 8.92 -6.08
CA LEU A 28 -1.00 10.08 -5.31
C LEU A 28 -1.92 11.04 -6.06
N LYS A 29 -2.02 10.93 -7.40
CA LYS A 29 -3.00 11.70 -8.18
C LYS A 29 -4.45 11.45 -7.74
N HIS A 30 -4.73 10.29 -7.13
CA HIS A 30 -6.07 9.89 -6.64
C HIS A 30 -6.41 10.47 -5.27
N TYR A 31 -5.44 11.14 -4.59
CA TYR A 31 -5.60 11.64 -3.21
C TYR A 31 -5.45 13.16 -3.09
N LYS A 32 -5.38 13.90 -4.19
CA LYS A 32 -5.06 15.34 -4.20
C LYS A 32 -5.91 16.17 -3.24
N GLU A 33 -7.22 15.91 -3.22
CA GLU A 33 -8.15 16.65 -2.37
C GLU A 33 -7.94 16.39 -0.87
N HIS A 34 -7.40 15.23 -0.50
CA HIS A 34 -7.09 14.91 0.89
C HIS A 34 -5.91 15.72 1.43
N PHE A 35 -5.03 16.22 0.57
CA PHE A 35 -3.83 16.94 0.99
C PHE A 35 -4.05 18.41 1.29
N ARG A 36 -5.12 19.01 0.79
CA ARG A 36 -5.38 20.45 0.92
C ARG A 36 -5.47 20.88 2.38
N GLY A 37 -4.62 21.86 2.77
CA GLY A 37 -4.54 22.40 4.14
C GLY A 37 -3.95 21.43 5.15
N LYS A 38 -3.30 20.33 4.72
CA LYS A 38 -2.79 19.28 5.60
C LYS A 38 -1.30 19.33 5.80
N THR A 39 -0.86 18.83 6.93
CA THR A 39 0.54 18.53 7.23
C THR A 39 0.82 17.08 6.80
N VAL A 40 1.74 16.91 5.85
CA VAL A 40 2.18 15.60 5.36
C VAL A 40 3.50 15.22 6.01
N LEU A 41 3.61 13.96 6.47
CA LEU A 41 4.85 13.37 6.97
C LEU A 41 5.32 12.28 6.02
N CYS A 42 6.55 12.42 5.51
CA CYS A 42 7.27 11.39 4.79
C CYS A 42 8.46 10.94 5.64
N ASN A 43 8.41 9.76 6.19
CA ASN A 43 9.51 9.22 6.98
C ASN A 43 10.10 7.96 6.33
N CYS A 44 11.18 7.47 6.87
CA CYS A 44 11.90 6.26 6.44
C CYS A 44 12.90 6.44 5.30
N ASP A 45 12.77 7.43 4.43
CA ASP A 45 13.72 7.71 3.35
C ASP A 45 14.60 8.93 3.68
N ASP A 46 15.87 8.91 3.26
CA ASP A 46 16.71 10.11 3.34
C ASP A 46 16.12 11.22 2.45
N PRO A 47 15.73 12.37 3.02
CA PRO A 47 15.04 13.42 2.28
C PRO A 47 15.88 14.03 1.13
N ARG A 48 17.21 13.88 1.15
CA ARG A 48 18.09 14.35 0.06
C ARG A 48 17.92 13.55 -1.23
N VAL A 49 17.43 12.30 -1.13
CA VAL A 49 17.25 11.38 -2.27
C VAL A 49 15.83 10.84 -2.38
N SER A 50 14.97 11.18 -1.42
CA SER A 50 13.59 10.69 -1.36
C SER A 50 12.72 11.29 -2.44
N ASN A 51 12.18 10.46 -3.31
CA ASN A 51 11.20 10.88 -4.29
C ASN A 51 9.87 11.33 -3.66
N PHE A 52 9.57 10.92 -2.42
CA PHE A 52 8.42 11.45 -1.67
C PHE A 52 8.61 12.91 -1.30
N PHE A 53 9.81 13.28 -0.79
CA PHE A 53 10.12 14.68 -0.54
C PHE A 53 10.03 15.49 -1.82
N HIS A 54 10.66 15.04 -2.90
CA HIS A 54 10.61 15.73 -4.20
C HIS A 54 9.17 15.89 -4.70
N TYR A 55 8.35 14.84 -4.66
CA TYR A 55 6.95 14.94 -5.09
C TYR A 55 6.19 16.02 -4.32
N PHE A 56 6.24 15.99 -3.00
CA PHE A 56 5.47 16.91 -2.18
C PHE A 56 6.02 18.33 -2.17
N SER A 57 7.33 18.53 -2.20
CA SER A 57 7.92 19.84 -2.22
C SER A 57 7.66 20.58 -3.55
N TYR A 58 7.84 19.90 -4.69
CA TYR A 58 7.55 20.48 -6.01
C TYR A 58 6.06 20.65 -6.32
N ASN A 59 5.19 19.93 -5.64
CA ASN A 59 3.74 20.07 -5.80
C ASN A 59 3.06 20.77 -4.60
N PHE A 60 3.84 21.39 -3.72
CA PHE A 60 3.36 21.93 -2.45
C PHE A 60 2.18 22.88 -2.65
N GLU A 61 2.36 23.91 -3.45
CA GLU A 61 1.36 24.93 -3.77
C GLU A 61 0.15 24.32 -4.51
N LYS A 62 0.42 23.47 -5.50
CA LYS A 62 -0.62 22.81 -6.29
C LYS A 62 -1.52 21.90 -5.45
N LEU A 63 -0.97 21.21 -4.47
CA LEU A 63 -1.70 20.37 -3.52
C LEU A 63 -2.33 21.19 -2.39
N GLY A 64 -1.91 22.45 -2.22
CA GLY A 64 -2.35 23.32 -1.15
C GLY A 64 -1.96 22.80 0.23
N LEU A 65 -0.74 22.28 0.36
CA LEU A 65 -0.26 21.75 1.64
C LEU A 65 -0.10 22.86 2.67
N LYS A 66 -0.29 22.51 3.94
CA LYS A 66 0.03 23.40 5.05
C LYS A 66 1.49 23.29 5.45
N ARG A 67 2.04 22.07 5.47
CA ARG A 67 3.41 21.78 5.89
C ARG A 67 3.82 20.40 5.37
N LEU A 68 5.07 20.26 4.99
CA LEU A 68 5.72 19.00 4.70
C LEU A 68 6.78 18.74 5.76
N ILE A 69 6.76 17.55 6.38
CA ILE A 69 7.77 17.07 7.30
C ILE A 69 8.39 15.81 6.70
N THR A 70 9.71 15.71 6.73
CA THR A 70 10.39 14.47 6.36
C THR A 70 11.41 14.08 7.41
N THR A 71 11.56 12.80 7.66
CA THR A 71 12.51 12.29 8.64
C THR A 71 13.30 11.14 8.06
N CYS A 72 14.57 11.01 8.43
CA CYS A 72 15.36 9.85 8.07
C CYS A 72 15.99 9.18 9.30
N TYR A 73 16.14 7.87 9.20
CA TYR A 73 16.84 7.05 10.17
C TYR A 73 18.35 7.19 9.99
N LYS A 74 19.09 7.32 11.10
CA LYS A 74 20.56 7.29 11.07
C LYS A 74 21.04 5.89 10.79
N ASN A 75 21.81 5.71 9.72
CA ASN A 75 22.46 4.44 9.48
C ASN A 75 23.65 4.26 10.44
N GLN A 76 23.54 3.32 11.38
CA GLN A 76 24.56 3.05 12.38
C GLN A 76 25.78 2.28 11.83
N ASN A 77 25.67 1.66 10.66
CA ASN A 77 26.74 0.88 10.03
C ASN A 77 27.14 1.53 8.70
N ARG A 78 27.89 2.62 8.76
CA ARG A 78 28.47 3.23 7.57
C ARG A 78 29.55 2.32 7.01
N ASP A 79 29.37 1.89 5.76
CA ASP A 79 30.48 1.48 4.89
C ASP A 79 31.14 2.73 4.31
N LEU A 80 32.45 2.69 4.12
CA LEU A 80 33.25 3.75 3.47
C LEU A 80 32.74 4.17 2.08
N PHE A 81 31.79 3.43 1.52
CA PHE A 81 31.20 3.60 0.19
C PHE A 81 29.73 4.09 0.18
N SER A 82 29.11 4.33 1.37
CA SER A 82 27.73 4.79 1.44
C SER A 82 27.64 6.30 1.27
N ASN A 83 27.62 6.76 0.02
CA ASN A 83 27.59 8.18 -0.33
C ASN A 83 26.29 8.92 -0.01
N ASN A 84 25.21 8.21 0.35
CA ASN A 84 23.85 8.74 0.51
C ASN A 84 23.28 8.64 1.93
N ASP A 85 24.06 8.17 2.90
CA ASP A 85 23.60 8.03 4.28
C ASP A 85 23.88 9.30 5.09
N SER A 86 22.88 9.79 5.82
CA SER A 86 23.06 10.91 6.74
C SER A 86 23.97 10.52 7.92
N GLU A 87 24.96 11.36 8.26
CA GLU A 87 25.82 11.16 9.45
C GLU A 87 25.05 11.26 10.76
N ARG A 88 23.95 12.00 10.73
CA ARG A 88 23.03 12.17 11.84
C ARG A 88 21.62 11.96 11.35
N ALA A 89 20.75 11.43 12.19
CA ALA A 89 19.34 11.45 11.92
C ALA A 89 18.88 12.91 11.84
N ILE A 90 18.23 13.24 10.74
CA ILE A 90 17.70 14.59 10.48
C ILE A 90 16.20 14.53 10.23
N TRP A 91 15.56 15.65 10.46
CA TRP A 91 14.23 15.89 9.94
C TRP A 91 14.19 17.27 9.28
N LEU A 92 13.44 17.36 8.21
CA LEU A 92 13.24 18.57 7.44
C LEU A 92 11.80 19.02 7.57
N GLU A 93 11.61 20.34 7.49
CA GLU A 93 10.27 20.92 7.32
C GLU A 93 10.28 21.94 6.19
N TYR A 94 9.17 21.98 5.45
CA TYR A 94 8.97 22.88 4.36
C TYR A 94 7.56 23.48 4.43
N PHE A 95 7.46 24.79 4.25
CA PHE A 95 6.23 25.57 4.39
C PHE A 95 5.80 26.23 3.07
N GLY A 96 6.37 25.80 1.95
CA GLY A 96 6.09 26.34 0.63
C GLY A 96 7.13 27.31 0.11
N ASP A 97 6.92 27.70 -1.14
CA ASP A 97 7.76 28.62 -1.88
C ASP A 97 7.54 30.06 -1.35
N ARG A 98 8.55 30.64 -0.73
CA ARG A 98 8.52 31.98 -0.16
C ARG A 98 9.12 33.04 -1.08
N ASN A 99 9.99 32.61 -1.99
CA ASN A 99 10.70 33.51 -2.91
C ASN A 99 10.06 33.60 -4.30
N GLY A 100 9.07 32.74 -4.58
CA GLY A 100 8.26 32.77 -5.81
C GLY A 100 8.93 32.10 -7.02
N ASN A 101 10.01 31.32 -6.80
CA ASN A 101 10.73 30.68 -7.90
C ASN A 101 10.21 29.26 -8.26
N LEU A 102 9.24 28.74 -7.51
CA LEU A 102 8.63 27.40 -7.64
C LEU A 102 9.62 26.22 -7.48
N VAL A 103 10.75 26.47 -6.82
CA VAL A 103 11.77 25.46 -6.51
C VAL A 103 11.98 25.42 -5.00
N PRO A 104 11.94 24.27 -4.35
CA PRO A 104 12.23 24.17 -2.92
C PRO A 104 13.72 24.41 -2.67
N ASP A 105 14.06 25.59 -2.19
CA ASP A 105 15.43 26.01 -1.93
C ASP A 105 15.94 25.60 -0.55
N PRO A 106 17.26 25.40 -0.38
CA PRO A 106 17.86 25.11 0.93
C PRO A 106 17.54 26.15 2.01
N GLU A 107 17.32 27.41 1.62
CA GLU A 107 16.97 28.52 2.51
C GLU A 107 15.53 28.45 3.02
N GLU A 108 14.64 27.77 2.28
CA GLU A 108 13.24 27.54 2.61
C GLU A 108 13.03 26.24 3.41
N ILE A 109 14.00 25.31 3.29
CA ILE A 109 13.96 24.02 3.95
C ILE A 109 14.64 24.11 5.30
N GLY A 110 13.86 24.00 6.37
CA GLY A 110 14.37 23.95 7.74
C GLY A 110 15.01 22.57 8.03
N ILE A 111 16.32 22.55 8.23
CA ILE A 111 17.06 21.32 8.58
C ILE A 111 17.21 21.26 10.09
N ASN A 112 16.74 20.15 10.69
CA ASN A 112 16.82 19.89 12.12
C ASN A 112 17.50 18.54 12.37
N TYR A 113 18.03 18.37 13.58
CA TYR A 113 18.73 17.15 13.97
C TYR A 113 17.99 16.47 15.11
N PHE A 114 17.87 15.16 15.02
CA PHE A 114 17.45 14.35 16.16
C PHE A 114 18.60 14.18 17.16
N ASN A 115 18.26 14.08 18.44
CA ASN A 115 19.22 13.62 19.45
C ASN A 115 19.43 12.10 19.35
N GLY A 116 18.38 11.37 18.95
CA GLY A 116 18.37 9.93 18.71
C GLY A 116 18.78 9.54 17.30
N ASP A 117 18.41 8.33 16.91
CA ASP A 117 18.73 7.72 15.63
C ASP A 117 17.67 7.94 14.54
N GLY A 118 16.57 8.62 14.87
CA GLY A 118 15.46 8.86 13.93
C GLY A 118 14.58 7.64 13.65
N ASP A 119 14.65 6.62 14.50
CA ASP A 119 13.72 5.47 14.41
C ASP A 119 12.27 5.96 14.57
N PHE A 120 11.38 5.52 13.69
CA PHE A 120 9.98 5.95 13.70
C PHE A 120 9.26 5.66 15.03
N ARG A 121 9.78 4.73 15.84
CA ARG A 121 9.28 4.37 17.18
C ARG A 121 9.80 5.27 18.27
N SER A 122 10.83 6.09 18.01
CA SER A 122 11.39 7.01 18.99
C SER A 122 10.39 8.07 19.41
N GLN A 123 10.54 8.58 20.63
CA GLN A 123 9.65 9.64 21.13
C GLN A 123 9.71 10.90 20.26
N GLU A 124 10.89 11.25 19.72
CA GLU A 124 11.08 12.42 18.85
C GLU A 124 10.29 12.25 17.53
N CYS A 125 10.36 11.06 16.90
CA CYS A 125 9.59 10.77 15.68
C CYS A 125 8.08 10.70 15.97
N ILE A 126 7.67 10.19 17.13
CA ILE A 126 6.27 10.16 17.53
C ILE A 126 5.72 11.58 17.72
N GLU A 127 6.49 12.52 18.27
CA GLU A 127 6.06 13.92 18.39
C GLU A 127 5.86 14.58 17.01
N LEU A 128 6.68 14.27 16.03
CA LEU A 128 6.46 14.70 14.64
C LEU A 128 5.25 14.00 14.02
N LEU A 129 5.08 12.70 14.25
CA LEU A 129 3.92 11.94 13.81
C LEU A 129 2.61 12.54 14.34
N LYS A 130 2.57 12.95 15.60
CA LYS A 130 1.37 13.58 16.20
C LYS A 130 0.99 14.87 15.48
N GLN A 131 1.97 15.64 14.97
CA GLN A 131 1.74 16.90 14.25
C GLN A 131 1.27 16.68 12.81
N ALA A 132 1.48 15.48 12.24
CA ALA A 132 1.06 15.15 10.89
C ALA A 132 -0.43 14.81 10.82
N ASP A 133 -1.08 15.21 9.74
CA ASP A 133 -2.42 14.76 9.37
C ASP A 133 -2.37 13.47 8.55
N ILE A 134 -1.43 13.41 7.61
CA ILE A 134 -1.31 12.32 6.64
C ILE A 134 0.14 11.85 6.58
N VAL A 135 0.34 10.54 6.58
CA VAL A 135 1.66 9.90 6.41
C VAL A 135 1.74 9.28 5.03
N VAL A 136 2.79 9.62 4.27
CA VAL A 136 3.03 9.04 2.94
C VAL A 136 4.48 8.58 2.85
N THR A 137 4.71 7.27 2.74
CA THR A 137 6.07 6.73 2.79
C THR A 137 6.17 5.29 2.27
N ASN A 138 7.42 4.84 2.13
CA ASN A 138 7.79 3.45 1.93
C ASN A 138 8.47 2.91 3.22
N PRO A 139 7.72 2.33 4.18
CA PRO A 139 8.31 1.83 5.39
C PRO A 139 9.11 0.53 5.14
N PRO A 140 10.09 0.18 6.00
CA PRO A 140 10.76 -1.11 5.92
C PRO A 140 9.75 -2.26 5.97
N PHE A 141 9.75 -3.15 4.98
CA PHE A 141 8.73 -4.22 4.89
C PHE A 141 8.77 -5.19 6.06
N SER A 142 9.94 -5.41 6.65
CA SER A 142 10.10 -6.22 7.86
C SER A 142 9.42 -5.64 9.10
N LEU A 143 9.18 -4.32 9.12
CA LEU A 143 8.55 -3.59 10.21
C LEU A 143 7.12 -3.13 9.87
N PHE A 144 6.58 -3.54 8.73
CA PHE A 144 5.28 -3.07 8.21
C PHE A 144 4.13 -3.23 9.20
N ARG A 145 4.05 -4.38 9.89
CA ARG A 145 2.99 -4.64 10.90
C ARG A 145 3.04 -3.64 12.06
N GLU A 146 4.26 -3.43 12.59
CA GLU A 146 4.50 -2.53 13.70
C GLU A 146 4.22 -1.08 13.28
N TYR A 147 4.61 -0.73 12.03
CA TYR A 147 4.38 0.59 11.46
C TYR A 147 2.88 0.89 11.31
N VAL A 148 2.11 -0.01 10.70
CA VAL A 148 0.64 0.15 10.57
C VAL A 148 -0.02 0.23 11.94
N SER A 149 0.39 -0.62 12.89
CA SER A 149 -0.13 -0.57 14.27
C SER A 149 0.09 0.80 14.92
N GLN A 150 1.27 1.41 14.70
CA GLN A 150 1.55 2.76 15.20
C GLN A 150 0.67 3.82 14.52
N LEU A 151 0.50 3.78 13.20
CA LEU A 151 -0.36 4.72 12.49
C LEU A 151 -1.82 4.63 12.97
N MET A 152 -2.33 3.43 13.16
CA MET A 152 -3.67 3.20 13.69
C MET A 152 -3.80 3.68 15.14
N LYS A 153 -2.81 3.43 16.00
CA LYS A 153 -2.77 3.88 17.39
C LYS A 153 -2.85 5.40 17.51
N TYR A 154 -2.22 6.13 16.61
CA TYR A 154 -2.21 7.60 16.59
C TYR A 154 -3.24 8.17 15.63
N GLU A 155 -4.19 7.34 15.15
CA GLU A 155 -5.32 7.73 14.29
C GLU A 155 -4.89 8.51 13.04
N LYS A 156 -3.76 8.12 12.45
CA LYS A 156 -3.23 8.80 11.27
C LYS A 156 -3.91 8.34 9.99
N LYS A 157 -4.12 9.30 9.09
CA LYS A 157 -4.39 8.99 7.70
C LYS A 157 -3.08 8.67 6.99
N PHE A 158 -3.10 7.74 6.03
CA PHE A 158 -1.85 7.33 5.38
C PHE A 158 -2.04 6.73 3.99
N VAL A 159 -0.97 6.81 3.19
CA VAL A 159 -0.75 6.08 1.93
C VAL A 159 0.65 5.50 2.00
N ILE A 160 0.80 4.20 2.16
CA ILE A 160 2.08 3.55 2.39
C ILE A 160 2.28 2.34 1.50
N LEU A 161 3.54 2.08 1.16
CA LEU A 161 3.91 0.87 0.43
C LEU A 161 4.02 -0.34 1.37
N GLY A 162 3.63 -1.50 0.87
CA GLY A 162 3.76 -2.76 1.58
C GLY A 162 3.75 -3.96 0.66
N ASN A 163 4.18 -5.09 1.18
CA ASN A 163 4.09 -6.35 0.48
C ASN A 163 2.63 -6.85 0.53
N GLN A 164 2.07 -7.26 -0.60
CA GLN A 164 0.70 -7.78 -0.69
C GLN A 164 0.46 -8.99 0.25
N ASN A 165 1.51 -9.74 0.58
CA ASN A 165 1.39 -10.82 1.57
C ASN A 165 0.99 -10.32 2.97
N ALA A 166 1.16 -9.02 3.26
CA ALA A 166 0.72 -8.43 4.52
C ALA A 166 -0.80 -8.54 4.73
N ILE A 167 -1.58 -8.69 3.65
CA ILE A 167 -3.03 -8.97 3.73
C ILE A 167 -3.33 -10.16 4.65
N HIS A 168 -2.44 -11.16 4.69
CA HIS A 168 -2.61 -12.36 5.51
C HIS A 168 -2.19 -12.19 6.98
N TYR A 169 -1.62 -11.04 7.36
CA TYR A 169 -1.17 -10.84 8.73
C TYR A 169 -2.35 -10.62 9.67
N LYS A 170 -2.26 -11.24 10.86
CA LYS A 170 -3.29 -11.14 11.91
C LYS A 170 -3.62 -9.71 12.34
N ASP A 171 -2.66 -8.79 12.21
CA ASP A 171 -2.83 -7.38 12.59
C ASP A 171 -3.34 -6.53 11.42
N ILE A 172 -3.34 -7.07 10.19
CA ILE A 172 -3.71 -6.35 8.95
C ILE A 172 -5.07 -6.79 8.42
N PHE A 173 -5.32 -8.10 8.32
CA PHE A 173 -6.58 -8.59 7.77
C PHE A 173 -7.83 -8.08 8.51
N PRO A 174 -7.87 -8.03 9.86
CA PRO A 174 -8.99 -7.45 10.59
C PRO A 174 -9.29 -6.00 10.19
N LEU A 175 -8.24 -5.18 9.96
CA LEU A 175 -8.42 -3.80 9.52
C LEU A 175 -9.06 -3.72 8.11
N ILE A 176 -8.71 -4.66 7.22
CA ILE A 176 -9.30 -4.75 5.87
C ILE A 176 -10.77 -5.15 5.99
N LYS A 177 -11.06 -6.19 6.76
CA LYS A 177 -12.43 -6.68 6.99
C LYS A 177 -13.34 -5.60 7.60
N GLU A 178 -12.81 -4.83 8.55
CA GLU A 178 -13.53 -3.76 9.24
C GLU A 178 -13.59 -2.45 8.45
N ASN A 179 -13.11 -2.43 7.19
CA ASN A 179 -13.03 -1.23 6.36
C ASN A 179 -12.25 -0.07 7.01
N LYS A 180 -11.19 -0.39 7.75
CA LYS A 180 -10.24 0.58 8.34
C LYS A 180 -8.95 0.71 7.53
N LEU A 181 -8.72 -0.24 6.62
CA LEU A 181 -7.56 -0.30 5.74
C LEU A 181 -7.96 -0.95 4.41
N TRP A 182 -7.40 -0.47 3.31
CA TRP A 182 -7.62 -1.04 1.97
C TRP A 182 -6.42 -0.86 1.05
N LEU A 183 -6.47 -1.45 -0.12
CA LEU A 183 -5.44 -1.29 -1.14
C LEU A 183 -5.60 0.05 -1.84
N GLY A 184 -4.48 0.64 -2.25
CA GLY A 184 -4.46 1.86 -3.04
C GLY A 184 -5.00 1.67 -4.47
N SER A 185 -4.90 2.72 -5.26
CA SER A 185 -5.39 2.72 -6.64
C SER A 185 -4.51 1.89 -7.56
N THR A 186 -3.19 1.91 -7.37
CA THR A 186 -2.21 1.18 -8.18
C THR A 186 -1.83 -0.14 -7.53
N LEU A 187 -2.06 -1.24 -8.23
CA LEU A 187 -1.92 -2.60 -7.71
C LEU A 187 -0.50 -3.13 -7.59
N SER A 188 0.43 -2.63 -8.39
CA SER A 188 1.75 -3.26 -8.47
C SER A 188 2.82 -2.23 -8.81
N ILE A 189 3.83 -2.16 -7.97
CA ILE A 189 5.09 -1.48 -8.29
C ILE A 189 6.06 -2.53 -8.82
N ALA A 190 6.48 -2.34 -10.06
CA ALA A 190 7.23 -3.35 -10.78
C ALA A 190 8.71 -3.40 -10.37
N LYS A 191 9.33 -2.25 -10.07
CA LYS A 191 10.77 -2.15 -9.85
C LYS A 191 11.15 -1.02 -8.89
N PHE A 192 12.21 -1.26 -8.13
CA PHE A 192 12.79 -0.30 -7.21
C PHE A 192 14.27 -0.09 -7.53
N LYS A 193 14.75 1.14 -7.39
CA LYS A 193 16.19 1.37 -7.23
C LYS A 193 16.62 0.82 -5.88
N VAL A 194 17.80 0.22 -5.86
CA VAL A 194 18.40 -0.26 -4.62
C VAL A 194 19.77 0.39 -4.42
N PRO A 195 20.22 0.54 -3.16
CA PRO A 195 21.52 1.13 -2.86
C PRO A 195 22.68 0.35 -3.48
N ASP A 196 23.84 1.01 -3.66
CA ASP A 196 25.03 0.40 -4.26
C ASP A 196 25.57 -0.81 -3.47
N TYR A 197 25.39 -0.79 -2.15
CA TYR A 197 25.79 -1.92 -1.28
C TYR A 197 24.83 -3.11 -1.34
N TYR A 198 23.73 -3.00 -2.09
CA TYR A 198 22.76 -4.09 -2.19
C TYR A 198 23.38 -5.30 -2.92
N GLU A 199 23.36 -6.45 -2.25
CA GLU A 199 23.89 -7.69 -2.80
C GLU A 199 22.88 -8.38 -3.72
N GLU A 200 23.35 -8.89 -4.84
CA GLU A 200 22.54 -9.72 -5.74
C GLU A 200 22.11 -11.00 -5.01
N ARG A 201 20.79 -11.19 -4.84
CA ARG A 201 20.24 -12.35 -4.12
C ARG A 201 19.16 -13.12 -4.88
N SER A 202 18.79 -12.70 -6.08
CA SER A 202 17.70 -13.32 -6.84
C SER A 202 17.74 -12.98 -8.32
N ASN A 203 17.05 -13.80 -9.11
CA ASN A 203 16.80 -13.62 -10.55
C ASN A 203 15.99 -12.35 -10.89
N ARG A 204 15.57 -11.57 -9.90
CA ARG A 204 14.82 -10.30 -10.06
C ARG A 204 15.68 -9.08 -9.74
N PHE A 205 16.98 -9.23 -9.79
CA PHE A 205 17.96 -8.16 -9.65
C PHE A 205 18.67 -7.95 -10.99
N TRP A 206 18.96 -6.72 -11.35
CA TRP A 206 19.76 -6.37 -12.52
C TRP A 206 20.44 -5.01 -12.35
N ILE A 207 21.45 -4.77 -13.16
CA ILE A 207 22.11 -3.49 -13.28
C ILE A 207 21.80 -2.95 -14.67
N ASP A 208 21.38 -1.71 -14.78
CA ASP A 208 21.11 -1.07 -16.07
C ASP A 208 22.40 -0.54 -16.73
N GLU A 209 22.26 0.03 -17.93
CA GLU A 209 23.37 0.54 -18.74
C GLU A 209 24.12 1.71 -18.03
N THR A 210 23.50 2.38 -17.08
CA THR A 210 24.10 3.48 -16.29
C THR A 210 24.82 2.99 -15.04
N GLY A 211 24.79 1.69 -14.75
CA GLY A 211 25.34 1.10 -13.53
C GLY A 211 24.38 1.14 -12.34
N GLN A 212 23.14 1.65 -12.51
CA GLN A 212 22.15 1.66 -11.44
C GLN A 212 21.62 0.26 -11.16
N LYS A 213 21.60 -0.11 -9.88
CA LYS A 213 21.06 -1.38 -9.40
C LYS A 213 19.56 -1.31 -9.20
N TRP A 214 18.86 -2.34 -9.67
CA TRP A 214 17.41 -2.48 -9.60
C TRP A 214 16.99 -3.81 -9.04
N ARG A 215 15.82 -3.81 -8.39
CA ARG A 215 15.14 -5.03 -7.95
C ARG A 215 13.64 -4.97 -8.22
N SER A 216 13.06 -6.13 -8.61
CA SER A 216 11.63 -6.31 -8.76
C SER A 216 11.10 -7.22 -7.65
N PHE A 217 9.94 -6.89 -7.09
CA PHE A 217 9.26 -7.69 -6.06
C PHE A 217 7.96 -8.32 -6.56
N GLY A 218 7.34 -7.81 -7.56
CA GLY A 218 6.11 -8.38 -8.16
C GLY A 218 4.85 -8.41 -7.29
N ASN A 219 4.96 -8.06 -6.00
CA ASN A 219 3.86 -8.12 -5.03
C ASN A 219 3.87 -6.94 -4.05
N ILE A 220 4.41 -5.81 -4.45
CA ILE A 220 4.34 -4.57 -3.70
C ILE A 220 3.14 -3.76 -4.17
N CYS A 221 2.34 -3.28 -3.23
CA CYS A 221 1.17 -2.45 -3.48
C CYS A 221 1.05 -1.34 -2.43
N TRP A 222 0.18 -0.41 -2.69
CA TRP A 222 -0.16 0.64 -1.74
C TRP A 222 -1.24 0.17 -0.77
N PHE A 223 -1.10 0.60 0.48
CA PHE A 223 -2.09 0.45 1.55
C PHE A 223 -2.49 1.83 2.03
N THR A 224 -3.78 2.04 2.26
CA THR A 224 -4.31 3.34 2.66
C THR A 224 -5.57 3.21 3.52
N ASN A 225 -5.86 4.26 4.29
CA ASN A 225 -7.14 4.49 4.95
C ASN A 225 -7.77 5.83 4.53
N LEU A 226 -7.27 6.40 3.42
CA LEU A 226 -7.88 7.54 2.74
C LEU A 226 -8.88 7.03 1.70
N ASP A 227 -10.04 7.63 1.66
CA ASP A 227 -11.06 7.23 0.70
C ASP A 227 -10.64 7.56 -0.74
N ILE A 228 -10.97 6.66 -1.68
CA ILE A 228 -10.67 6.79 -3.11
C ILE A 228 -11.88 6.38 -3.94
N ALA A 229 -12.07 7.02 -5.08
CA ALA A 229 -13.19 6.76 -5.99
C ALA A 229 -13.33 5.28 -6.35
N LYS A 230 -12.20 4.59 -6.58
CA LYS A 230 -12.15 3.17 -6.92
C LYS A 230 -12.90 2.26 -5.94
N ARG A 231 -12.98 2.61 -4.65
CA ARG A 231 -13.71 1.82 -3.64
C ARG A 231 -15.22 1.88 -3.80
N HIS A 232 -15.74 2.88 -4.47
CA HIS A 232 -17.18 3.11 -4.71
C HIS A 232 -17.61 2.61 -6.09
N GLU A 233 -16.66 2.13 -6.92
CA GLU A 233 -16.98 1.55 -8.21
C GLU A 233 -17.70 0.22 -8.02
N LYS A 234 -18.89 0.10 -8.60
CA LYS A 234 -19.63 -1.16 -8.58
C LYS A 234 -18.99 -2.16 -9.55
N MET A 235 -18.68 -3.34 -9.05
CA MET A 235 -18.27 -4.44 -9.90
C MET A 235 -19.47 -4.93 -10.73
N ILE A 236 -19.30 -4.97 -12.05
CA ILE A 236 -20.31 -5.52 -12.97
C ILE A 236 -20.23 -7.04 -12.89
N LEU A 237 -21.34 -7.67 -12.47
CA LEU A 237 -21.48 -9.12 -12.37
C LEU A 237 -22.39 -9.60 -13.50
N TYR A 238 -21.84 -10.42 -14.39
CA TYR A 238 -22.55 -10.92 -15.57
C TYR A 238 -22.71 -12.45 -15.60
N LYS A 239 -22.12 -13.16 -14.63
CA LYS A 239 -22.31 -14.60 -14.47
C LYS A 239 -23.57 -14.88 -13.65
N THR A 240 -24.26 -15.95 -13.98
CA THR A 240 -25.35 -16.51 -13.18
C THR A 240 -24.86 -17.77 -12.47
N TYR A 241 -25.43 -18.05 -11.31
CA TYR A 241 -25.10 -19.23 -10.55
C TYR A 241 -25.66 -20.51 -11.22
N ASN A 242 -24.81 -21.53 -11.32
CA ASN A 242 -25.20 -22.86 -11.74
C ASN A 242 -24.47 -23.89 -10.85
N SER A 243 -25.20 -24.74 -10.14
CA SER A 243 -24.63 -25.72 -9.22
C SER A 243 -23.69 -26.75 -9.87
N GLU A 244 -23.77 -26.94 -11.19
CA GLU A 244 -22.88 -27.83 -11.94
C GLU A 244 -21.53 -27.16 -12.27
N GLU A 245 -21.51 -25.83 -12.43
CA GLU A 245 -20.29 -25.06 -12.75
C GLU A 245 -19.54 -24.56 -11.51
N TYR A 246 -20.28 -24.19 -10.45
CA TYR A 246 -19.70 -23.62 -9.24
C TYR A 246 -19.49 -24.70 -8.19
N LEU A 247 -18.25 -25.16 -8.09
CA LEU A 247 -17.88 -26.19 -7.12
C LEU A 247 -17.91 -25.62 -5.69
N LYS A 248 -18.47 -26.39 -4.76
CA LYS A 248 -18.37 -26.12 -3.32
C LYS A 248 -17.06 -26.64 -2.76
N TYR A 249 -16.57 -25.96 -1.74
CA TYR A 249 -15.44 -26.48 -0.97
C TYR A 249 -15.84 -27.71 -0.17
N ASP A 250 -14.91 -28.63 -0.01
CA ASP A 250 -15.13 -29.87 0.76
C ASP A 250 -15.28 -29.59 2.25
N ASN A 251 -14.68 -28.51 2.74
CA ASN A 251 -14.59 -28.15 4.15
C ASN A 251 -15.32 -26.85 4.55
N PHE A 252 -16.00 -26.20 3.60
CA PHE A 252 -16.80 -24.98 3.85
C PHE A 252 -18.05 -24.98 3.00
N ASP A 253 -19.15 -24.48 3.55
CA ASP A 253 -20.36 -24.21 2.77
C ASP A 253 -20.22 -22.89 1.97
N ALA A 254 -19.30 -22.90 1.01
CA ALA A 254 -19.02 -21.79 0.12
C ALA A 254 -18.63 -22.31 -1.26
N ILE A 255 -18.89 -21.53 -2.31
CA ILE A 255 -18.52 -21.85 -3.69
C ILE A 255 -17.19 -21.21 -4.05
N GLU A 256 -16.42 -21.85 -4.95
CA GLU A 256 -15.18 -21.31 -5.52
C GLU A 256 -15.51 -20.33 -6.66
N CYS A 257 -15.10 -19.07 -6.51
CA CYS A 257 -15.23 -18.01 -7.52
C CYS A 257 -13.84 -17.50 -7.96
N CYS A 258 -13.11 -18.31 -8.70
CA CYS A 258 -11.80 -17.97 -9.26
C CYS A 258 -11.81 -18.18 -10.78
N PRO A 259 -11.41 -17.17 -11.58
CA PRO A 259 -11.00 -15.80 -11.23
C PRO A 259 -12.15 -14.89 -10.75
N VAL A 260 -11.82 -13.67 -10.29
CA VAL A 260 -12.78 -12.68 -9.77
C VAL A 260 -14.00 -12.44 -10.69
N PRO A 261 -13.87 -12.36 -12.02
CA PRO A 261 -15.02 -12.21 -12.92
C PRO A 261 -16.05 -13.35 -12.86
N ASN A 262 -15.75 -14.45 -12.19
CA ASN A 262 -16.68 -15.56 -12.01
C ASN A 262 -17.63 -15.39 -10.81
N ILE A 263 -17.61 -14.24 -10.13
CA ILE A 263 -18.59 -13.95 -9.08
C ILE A 263 -19.99 -13.86 -9.69
N PRO A 264 -20.94 -14.71 -9.29
CA PRO A 264 -22.30 -14.71 -9.87
C PRO A 264 -23.14 -13.55 -9.33
N ALA A 265 -24.03 -13.03 -10.17
CA ALA A 265 -24.91 -11.90 -9.86
C ALA A 265 -26.11 -12.28 -8.97
N ASP A 266 -26.48 -13.56 -8.97
CA ASP A 266 -27.72 -14.10 -8.39
C ASP A 266 -27.49 -15.12 -7.25
N TYR A 267 -26.29 -15.14 -6.67
CA TYR A 267 -25.96 -16.05 -5.56
C TYR A 267 -25.77 -15.28 -4.25
N ASP A 268 -26.53 -15.63 -3.22
CA ASP A 268 -26.51 -14.96 -1.91
C ASP A 268 -25.73 -15.73 -0.83
N GLY A 269 -25.19 -16.92 -1.17
CA GLY A 269 -24.35 -17.72 -0.28
C GLY A 269 -22.92 -17.18 -0.17
N LEU A 270 -22.10 -17.94 0.55
CA LEU A 270 -20.70 -17.61 0.73
C LEU A 270 -19.87 -17.98 -0.52
N MET A 271 -18.92 -17.12 -0.87
CA MET A 271 -18.06 -17.26 -2.04
C MET A 271 -16.60 -17.08 -1.66
N GLY A 272 -15.75 -18.01 -2.06
CA GLY A 272 -14.30 -17.89 -1.94
C GLY A 272 -13.69 -17.27 -3.19
N VAL A 273 -13.08 -16.09 -3.03
CA VAL A 273 -12.45 -15.33 -4.12
C VAL A 273 -10.94 -15.20 -3.91
N PRO A 274 -10.12 -15.07 -4.96
CA PRO A 274 -8.70 -14.83 -4.80
C PRO A 274 -8.43 -13.46 -4.16
N ILE A 275 -7.27 -13.29 -3.51
CA ILE A 275 -6.89 -12.02 -2.83
C ILE A 275 -6.88 -10.80 -3.77
N THR A 276 -6.73 -11.03 -5.09
CA THR A 276 -6.85 -9.98 -6.10
C THR A 276 -8.23 -9.34 -6.17
N PHE A 277 -9.25 -9.93 -5.54
CA PHE A 277 -10.57 -9.33 -5.36
C PHE A 277 -10.50 -8.00 -4.61
N LEU A 278 -9.57 -7.86 -3.65
CA LEU A 278 -9.44 -6.64 -2.85
C LEU A 278 -9.15 -5.39 -3.67
N ASP A 279 -8.58 -5.54 -4.86
CA ASP A 279 -8.36 -4.45 -5.80
C ASP A 279 -9.67 -3.80 -6.29
N LYS A 280 -10.72 -4.60 -6.37
CA LYS A 280 -12.05 -4.18 -6.86
C LYS A 280 -13.11 -4.25 -5.76
N TYR A 281 -12.67 -4.38 -4.51
CA TYR A 281 -13.59 -4.51 -3.39
C TYR A 281 -14.36 -3.21 -3.14
N ASN A 282 -15.67 -3.30 -3.32
CA ASN A 282 -16.61 -2.27 -2.91
C ASN A 282 -17.38 -2.74 -1.66
N PRO A 283 -17.23 -2.07 -0.50
CA PRO A 283 -17.88 -2.48 0.75
C PRO A 283 -19.40 -2.28 0.75
N GLU A 284 -19.95 -1.51 -0.19
CA GLU A 284 -21.39 -1.37 -0.38
C GLU A 284 -21.99 -2.56 -1.15
N GLN A 285 -21.18 -3.22 -1.98
CA GLN A 285 -21.60 -4.35 -2.80
C GLN A 285 -21.33 -5.70 -2.14
N PHE A 286 -20.25 -5.83 -1.42
CA PHE A 286 -19.83 -7.08 -0.79
C PHE A 286 -19.50 -6.90 0.70
N GLU A 287 -19.61 -7.98 1.43
CA GLU A 287 -19.16 -8.12 2.79
C GLU A 287 -18.01 -9.15 2.84
N ILE A 288 -16.89 -8.80 3.47
CA ILE A 288 -15.80 -9.74 3.77
C ILE A 288 -16.15 -10.48 5.07
N ILE A 289 -16.25 -11.81 5.00
CA ILE A 289 -16.56 -12.68 6.15
C ILE A 289 -15.28 -13.11 6.84
N GLY A 290 -14.26 -13.53 6.09
CA GLY A 290 -13.00 -14.03 6.64
C GLY A 290 -12.00 -14.33 5.54
N ILE A 291 -10.91 -14.98 5.92
CA ILE A 291 -9.88 -15.46 4.99
C ILE A 291 -9.68 -16.95 5.16
N LEU A 292 -9.78 -17.70 4.07
CA LEU A 292 -9.48 -19.12 4.00
C LEU A 292 -7.97 -19.28 3.79
N ASN A 293 -7.25 -19.33 4.89
CA ASN A 293 -5.80 -19.48 4.91
C ASN A 293 -5.39 -20.29 6.15
N HIS A 294 -4.15 -20.69 6.24
CA HIS A 294 -3.64 -21.36 7.44
C HIS A 294 -2.48 -20.55 8.02
N GLY A 295 -2.55 -20.24 9.30
CA GLY A 295 -1.45 -19.63 10.06
C GLY A 295 -1.47 -18.11 10.18
N CYS A 296 -2.60 -17.45 9.98
CA CYS A 296 -2.74 -16.02 10.28
C CYS A 296 -2.96 -15.75 11.79
N ASP A 297 -3.33 -16.75 12.56
CA ASP A 297 -3.67 -16.64 14.01
C ASP A 297 -4.65 -15.49 14.32
N SER A 298 -5.57 -15.19 13.39
CA SER A 298 -6.62 -14.21 13.60
C SER A 298 -7.97 -14.90 13.78
N GLU A 299 -8.89 -14.27 14.47
CA GLU A 299 -10.27 -14.80 14.63
C GLU A 299 -11.01 -14.97 13.30
N TYR A 300 -10.51 -14.34 12.23
CA TYR A 300 -11.03 -14.40 10.88
C TYR A 300 -10.28 -15.40 9.99
N ASP A 301 -9.27 -16.09 10.55
CA ASP A 301 -8.49 -17.10 9.85
C ASP A 301 -9.21 -18.44 9.90
N LEU A 302 -9.75 -18.82 8.78
CA LEU A 302 -10.40 -20.10 8.59
C LEU A 302 -9.40 -21.08 7.95
N ALA A 303 -9.60 -22.39 8.07
CA ALA A 303 -8.71 -23.37 7.47
C ALA A 303 -8.59 -23.16 5.95
N LYS A 304 -7.50 -23.63 5.33
CA LYS A 304 -7.32 -23.56 3.87
C LYS A 304 -8.50 -24.19 3.14
N PRO A 305 -8.90 -23.61 1.99
CA PRO A 305 -9.98 -24.18 1.20
C PRO A 305 -9.53 -25.48 0.52
N ILE A 306 -10.33 -26.52 0.65
CA ILE A 306 -10.15 -27.81 -0.01
C ILE A 306 -11.21 -27.95 -1.09
N LEU A 307 -10.79 -28.28 -2.31
CA LEU A 307 -11.68 -28.48 -3.45
C LEU A 307 -11.30 -29.78 -4.17
N ASN A 308 -12.25 -30.73 -4.22
CA ASN A 308 -12.03 -32.08 -4.77
C ASN A 308 -10.79 -32.75 -4.14
N GLY A 309 -10.68 -32.74 -2.81
CA GLY A 309 -9.59 -33.34 -2.04
C GLY A 309 -8.24 -32.62 -2.16
N LYS A 310 -8.15 -31.45 -2.80
CA LYS A 310 -6.90 -30.69 -2.99
C LYS A 310 -6.98 -29.34 -2.33
N GLU A 311 -5.95 -29.00 -1.53
CA GLU A 311 -5.80 -27.64 -0.99
C GLU A 311 -5.64 -26.63 -2.12
N LYS A 312 -6.28 -25.48 -1.98
CA LYS A 312 -6.15 -24.32 -2.85
C LYS A 312 -5.32 -23.22 -2.18
N PHE A 313 -4.90 -22.24 -2.96
CA PHE A 313 -4.34 -21.00 -2.42
C PHE A 313 -5.37 -20.26 -1.58
N SER A 314 -4.90 -19.37 -0.71
CA SER A 314 -5.75 -18.53 0.13
C SER A 314 -6.89 -17.88 -0.65
N ARG A 315 -8.06 -17.82 -0.02
CA ARG A 315 -9.25 -17.14 -0.55
C ARG A 315 -9.80 -16.18 0.49
N ILE A 316 -10.32 -15.08 0.03
CA ILE A 316 -11.18 -14.22 0.84
C ILE A 316 -12.59 -14.78 0.74
N LEU A 317 -13.21 -15.00 1.88
CA LEU A 317 -14.59 -15.44 1.96
C LEU A 317 -15.48 -14.19 1.97
N ILE A 318 -16.32 -14.07 0.98
CA ILE A 318 -17.23 -12.94 0.80
C ILE A 318 -18.68 -13.35 0.69
N ARG A 319 -19.54 -12.40 0.89
CA ARG A 319 -20.98 -12.49 0.60
C ARG A 319 -21.43 -11.22 -0.11
N ARG A 320 -22.36 -11.35 -1.04
CA ARG A 320 -23.03 -10.21 -1.67
C ARG A 320 -23.94 -9.52 -0.66
N ARG A 321 -23.97 -8.19 -0.65
CA ARG A 321 -24.94 -7.45 0.18
C ARG A 321 -26.32 -7.48 -0.45
N PRO A 322 -27.41 -7.63 0.35
CA PRO A 322 -28.77 -7.74 -0.17
C PRO A 322 -29.25 -6.54 -1.00
N GLN A 323 -28.59 -5.38 -0.84
CA GLN A 323 -28.93 -4.14 -1.55
C GLN A 323 -28.30 -4.04 -2.95
N SER A 324 -27.43 -4.97 -3.34
CA SER A 324 -26.88 -4.99 -4.69
C SER A 324 -27.98 -5.44 -5.66
N ILE A 325 -28.42 -4.54 -6.53
CA ILE A 325 -29.38 -4.85 -7.60
C ILE A 325 -28.74 -5.88 -8.53
N PRO A 326 -29.40 -7.01 -8.86
CA PRO A 326 -28.88 -7.94 -9.84
C PRO A 326 -28.67 -7.20 -11.18
N TYR A 327 -27.48 -7.42 -11.76
CA TYR A 327 -27.19 -6.84 -13.07
C TYR A 327 -28.04 -7.53 -14.14
N THR A 328 -28.88 -6.77 -14.82
CA THR A 328 -29.69 -7.30 -15.92
C THR A 328 -28.94 -7.23 -17.24
N GLN A 329 -29.18 -8.16 -18.16
CA GLN A 329 -28.53 -8.17 -19.48
C GLN A 329 -28.78 -6.88 -20.28
N GLU A 330 -29.86 -6.17 -20.01
CA GLU A 330 -30.19 -4.89 -20.65
C GLU A 330 -29.23 -3.77 -20.23
N GLU A 331 -28.75 -3.75 -18.96
CA GLU A 331 -27.75 -2.79 -18.48
C GLU A 331 -26.36 -3.08 -19.06
N SER A 332 -26.06 -4.36 -19.40
CA SER A 332 -24.76 -4.70 -20.03
C SER A 332 -24.67 -4.15 -21.47
N GLN A 333 -25.74 -4.15 -22.19
CA GLN A 333 -25.76 -3.60 -23.54
C GLN A 333 -25.68 -2.07 -23.53
N MET A 334 -26.28 -1.39 -22.56
CA MET A 334 -26.19 0.06 -22.41
C MET A 334 -24.78 0.53 -22.01
N SER A 335 -24.06 -0.20 -21.12
CA SER A 335 -22.71 0.15 -20.72
C SER A 335 -21.69 -0.07 -21.84
N MET A 336 -21.85 -1.11 -22.65
CA MET A 336 -21.01 -1.34 -23.84
C MET A 336 -21.27 -0.32 -24.98
N ALA A 337 -22.46 0.24 -25.03
CA ALA A 337 -22.82 1.28 -26.03
C ALA A 337 -22.35 2.70 -25.60
N ALA A 338 -21.96 2.88 -24.32
CA ALA A 338 -21.56 4.16 -23.78
C ALA A 338 -20.01 4.38 -23.79
N GLU A 339 -19.22 3.42 -24.25
CA GLU A 339 -17.79 3.66 -24.47
C GLU A 339 -17.62 4.60 -25.68
N PRO A 340 -16.98 5.78 -25.49
CA PRO A 340 -16.72 6.67 -26.61
C PRO A 340 -15.77 5.98 -27.58
N THR A 341 -16.19 5.78 -28.82
CA THR A 341 -15.27 5.47 -29.90
C THR A 341 -14.28 6.64 -30.03
N GLU A 342 -13.04 6.45 -29.61
CA GLU A 342 -11.96 7.35 -29.96
C GLU A 342 -11.82 7.39 -31.48
N ASN A 343 -12.41 8.43 -32.08
CA ASN A 343 -12.15 8.76 -33.48
C ASN A 343 -10.71 9.26 -33.62
N ASN A 344 -9.85 8.42 -34.14
CA ASN A 344 -8.60 8.82 -34.76
C ASN A 344 -8.86 9.88 -35.83
N LYS A 345 -8.41 11.10 -35.59
CA LYS A 345 -8.00 12.05 -36.61
C LYS A 345 -6.71 12.76 -36.21
#